data_818d8f037d773b298513b7fab57c3987
#
_entry.id   818d8f037d773b298513b7fab57c3987
#
_cell.length_a   1.000
_cell.length_b   1.000
_cell.length_c   1.000
_cell.angle_alpha   90.00
_cell.angle_beta   90.00
_cell.angle_gamma   90.00
#
_symmetry.space_group_name_H-M   'P 1'
#
loop_
_entity.id
_entity.type
_entity.pdbx_description
1 polymer ?
#
loop_
_entity_poly.entity_id
_entity_poly.type
_entity_poly.pdbx_seq_one_letter_code
_entity_poly.pdbx_strand_id
1 'polypeptide(L)'
;SLSTHMIIKSLSGDVDFIITIFSRFVFSIPFLILIAYFSRKRLFLKVNNWKNVLLRSFFGFITMIMVFSSLQLIPFGLTTALAQSSAIFVTLLSPYILGEKIGLIRWSAVIIGLIGVYLMLDPISLINNTTNLSSLGLSLAVCSAFTHACLALILRKLGKSEHPSTTALIHNLITSGIIIFAIVIFGTKFYGKTGTYGIDILITPNLIFTSLIILGIVGSLVQYLMALSYKYTEAAILATVRYLAIPLATFFGYIIWNEVPTSQQIIGGLIVIGSCLLITFREIRKTKLSVK
;
A
#
# COMPACT_ATOMS: atom_id res chain seq x y z
N SER A 1 -2.36 -1.42 -7.73
CA SER A 1 -2.49 -1.86 -6.31
C SER A 1 -3.86 -2.45 -6.00
N LEU A 2 -4.99 -1.88 -6.49
CA LEU A 2 -6.32 -2.47 -6.24
C LEU A 2 -6.41 -3.94 -6.66
N SER A 3 -5.97 -4.28 -7.87
CA SER A 3 -5.98 -5.66 -8.37
C SER A 3 -5.25 -6.63 -7.43
N THR A 4 -4.09 -6.22 -6.90
CA THR A 4 -3.33 -7.04 -5.94
C THR A 4 -4.11 -7.23 -4.63
N HIS A 5 -4.75 -6.16 -4.13
CA HIS A 5 -5.57 -6.24 -2.92
C HIS A 5 -6.82 -7.10 -3.12
N MET A 6 -7.45 -7.03 -4.30
CA MET A 6 -8.61 -7.88 -4.66
C MET A 6 -8.21 -9.36 -4.66
N ILE A 7 -7.13 -9.74 -5.34
CA ILE A 7 -6.66 -11.13 -5.38
C ILE A 7 -6.35 -11.65 -3.98
N ILE A 8 -5.66 -10.85 -3.15
CA ILE A 8 -5.33 -11.25 -1.77
C ILE A 8 -6.60 -11.44 -0.93
N LYS A 9 -7.58 -10.55 -1.07
CA LYS A 9 -8.84 -10.70 -0.35
C LYS A 9 -9.64 -11.90 -0.82
N SER A 10 -9.67 -12.18 -2.13
CA SER A 10 -10.35 -13.35 -2.69
C SER A 10 -9.71 -14.68 -2.25
N LEU A 11 -8.39 -14.72 -2.07
CA LEU A 11 -7.68 -15.89 -1.57
C LEU A 11 -7.73 -16.04 -0.04
N SER A 12 -8.30 -15.05 0.66
CA SER A 12 -8.39 -15.07 2.13
C SER A 12 -9.39 -16.13 2.59
N GLY A 13 -8.88 -17.19 3.24
CA GLY A 13 -9.64 -18.36 3.66
C GLY A 13 -9.31 -19.62 2.85
N ASP A 14 -8.91 -19.49 1.59
CA ASP A 14 -8.48 -20.62 0.77
C ASP A 14 -7.00 -20.94 0.99
N VAL A 15 -6.15 -19.94 1.09
CA VAL A 15 -4.69 -20.08 1.22
C VAL A 15 -4.20 -19.43 2.51
N ASP A 16 -3.23 -20.06 3.17
CA ASP A 16 -2.54 -19.48 4.32
C ASP A 16 -2.02 -18.08 3.98
N PHE A 17 -2.26 -17.10 4.87
CA PHE A 17 -1.89 -15.72 4.65
C PHE A 17 -0.40 -15.55 4.30
N ILE A 18 0.47 -16.26 5.01
CA ILE A 18 1.92 -16.21 4.79
C ILE A 18 2.30 -16.75 3.41
N ILE A 19 1.64 -17.81 2.93
CA ILE A 19 1.86 -18.35 1.58
C ILE A 19 1.40 -17.37 0.50
N THR A 20 0.30 -16.67 0.73
CA THR A 20 -0.16 -15.62 -0.17
C THR A 20 0.86 -14.47 -0.28
N ILE A 21 1.41 -14.01 0.87
CA ILE A 21 2.48 -12.99 0.89
C ILE A 21 3.77 -13.53 0.24
N PHE A 22 4.18 -14.74 0.58
CA PHE A 22 5.33 -15.41 -0.02
C PHE A 22 5.24 -15.41 -1.54
N SER A 23 4.14 -15.92 -2.08
CA SER A 23 3.87 -16.00 -3.51
C SER A 23 3.91 -14.63 -4.18
N ARG A 24 3.32 -13.61 -3.53
CA ARG A 24 3.32 -12.23 -4.00
C ARG A 24 4.72 -11.67 -4.24
N PHE A 25 5.68 -12.00 -3.38
CA PHE A 25 7.04 -11.51 -3.49
C PHE A 25 7.94 -12.41 -4.33
N VAL A 26 7.88 -13.72 -4.11
CA VAL A 26 8.75 -14.67 -4.80
C VAL A 26 8.43 -14.77 -6.29
N PHE A 27 7.15 -14.93 -6.66
CA PHE A 27 6.76 -14.98 -8.07
C PHE A 27 6.92 -13.65 -8.81
N SER A 28 7.11 -12.52 -8.11
CA SER A 28 7.45 -11.26 -8.77
C SER A 28 8.93 -11.13 -9.13
N ILE A 29 9.84 -11.92 -8.52
CA ILE A 29 11.28 -11.80 -8.74
C ILE A 29 11.67 -12.03 -10.21
N PRO A 30 11.25 -13.10 -10.90
CA PRO A 30 11.63 -13.34 -12.29
C PRO A 30 11.25 -12.17 -13.21
N PHE A 31 10.06 -11.62 -13.03
CA PHE A 31 9.57 -10.49 -13.83
C PHE A 31 10.33 -9.19 -13.52
N LEU A 32 10.67 -8.95 -12.24
CA LEU A 32 11.48 -7.78 -11.87
C LEU A 32 12.92 -7.90 -12.35
N ILE A 33 13.49 -9.12 -12.40
CA ILE A 33 14.81 -9.35 -13.02
C ILE A 33 14.76 -9.00 -14.50
N LEU A 34 13.75 -9.47 -15.24
CA LEU A 34 13.57 -9.15 -16.64
C LEU A 34 13.45 -7.63 -16.84
N ILE A 35 12.57 -6.96 -16.10
CA ILE A 35 12.38 -5.51 -16.17
C ILE A 35 13.68 -4.77 -15.85
N ALA A 36 14.41 -5.19 -14.82
CA ALA A 36 15.65 -4.54 -14.40
C ALA A 36 16.79 -4.79 -15.41
N TYR A 37 16.89 -5.99 -15.97
CA TYR A 37 17.87 -6.33 -16.98
C TYR A 37 17.65 -5.52 -18.28
N PHE A 38 16.43 -5.48 -18.80
CA PHE A 38 16.12 -4.68 -20.00
C PHE A 38 16.28 -3.17 -19.75
N SER A 39 16.03 -2.68 -18.53
CA SER A 39 16.16 -1.26 -18.20
C SER A 39 17.62 -0.80 -17.96
N ARG A 40 18.48 -1.68 -17.43
CA ARG A 40 19.85 -1.30 -17.00
C ARG A 40 20.96 -2.25 -17.46
N LYS A 41 20.64 -3.31 -18.21
CA LYS A 41 21.59 -4.33 -18.64
C LYS A 41 22.45 -4.85 -17.46
N ARG A 42 23.77 -4.86 -17.56
CA ARG A 42 24.68 -5.37 -16.52
C ARG A 42 24.65 -4.63 -15.18
N LEU A 43 24.08 -3.40 -15.14
CA LEU A 43 24.06 -2.57 -13.92
C LEU A 43 22.77 -2.72 -13.11
N PHE A 44 21.93 -3.72 -13.39
CA PHE A 44 20.59 -3.85 -12.79
C PHE A 44 20.59 -4.08 -11.28
N LEU A 45 21.69 -4.57 -10.68
CA LEU A 45 21.85 -4.73 -9.23
C LEU A 45 22.66 -3.61 -8.57
N LYS A 46 23.19 -2.64 -9.34
CA LYS A 46 24.02 -1.57 -8.77
C LYS A 46 23.17 -0.60 -7.96
N VAL A 47 23.45 -0.51 -6.65
CA VAL A 47 22.82 0.41 -5.69
C VAL A 47 23.86 1.46 -5.27
N ASN A 48 23.47 2.73 -5.30
CA ASN A 48 24.31 3.84 -4.86
C ASN A 48 24.06 4.19 -3.40
N ASN A 49 22.82 4.04 -2.90
CA ASN A 49 22.44 4.41 -1.55
C ASN A 49 21.70 3.28 -0.82
N TRP A 50 22.46 2.34 -0.27
CA TRP A 50 21.95 1.18 0.46
C TRP A 50 21.03 1.55 1.63
N LYS A 51 21.37 2.60 2.37
CA LYS A 51 20.57 3.05 3.53
C LYS A 51 19.12 3.35 3.13
N ASN A 52 18.93 4.14 2.07
CA ASN A 52 17.59 4.50 1.63
C ASN A 52 16.85 3.32 0.97
N VAL A 53 17.57 2.41 0.30
CA VAL A 53 16.97 1.19 -0.28
C VAL A 53 16.53 0.22 0.81
N LEU A 54 17.30 0.06 1.88
CA LEU A 54 16.92 -0.75 3.05
C LEU A 54 15.72 -0.14 3.79
N LEU A 55 15.72 1.19 4.03
CA LEU A 55 14.57 1.88 4.62
C LEU A 55 13.31 1.73 3.76
N ARG A 56 13.44 1.85 2.44
CA ARG A 56 12.33 1.60 1.50
C ARG A 56 11.81 0.18 1.62
N SER A 57 12.70 -0.80 1.74
CA SER A 57 12.31 -2.20 1.87
C SER A 57 11.62 -2.47 3.20
N PHE A 58 12.12 -1.90 4.28
CA PHE A 58 11.52 -2.00 5.61
C PHE A 58 10.11 -1.41 5.67
N PHE A 59 9.95 -0.13 5.30
CA PHE A 59 8.63 0.52 5.31
C PHE A 59 7.67 -0.11 4.29
N GLY A 60 8.19 -0.54 3.13
CA GLY A 60 7.37 -1.24 2.13
C GLY A 60 6.84 -2.58 2.62
N PHE A 61 7.66 -3.37 3.31
CA PHE A 61 7.27 -4.65 3.89
C PHE A 61 6.23 -4.47 5.00
N ILE A 62 6.50 -3.59 5.97
CA ILE A 62 5.56 -3.30 7.07
C ILE A 62 4.21 -2.80 6.54
N THR A 63 4.24 -1.84 5.61
CA THR A 63 3.01 -1.31 5.00
C THR A 63 2.19 -2.42 4.36
N MET A 64 2.83 -3.32 3.60
CA MET A 64 2.12 -4.41 2.93
C MET A 64 1.52 -5.41 3.92
N ILE A 65 2.27 -5.82 4.93
CA ILE A 65 1.73 -6.71 5.97
C ILE A 65 0.51 -6.08 6.63
N MET A 66 0.60 -4.81 7.04
CA MET A 66 -0.50 -4.10 7.70
C MET A 66 -1.73 -3.99 6.80
N VAL A 67 -1.57 -3.59 5.53
CA VAL A 67 -2.69 -3.50 4.57
C VAL A 67 -3.32 -4.86 4.34
N PHE A 68 -2.52 -5.89 4.08
CA PHE A 68 -3.03 -7.22 3.76
C PHE A 68 -3.71 -7.87 4.96
N SER A 69 -3.18 -7.68 6.18
CA SER A 69 -3.85 -8.12 7.40
C SER A 69 -5.17 -7.37 7.63
N SER A 70 -5.20 -6.07 7.38
CA SER A 70 -6.43 -5.28 7.47
C SER A 70 -7.50 -5.76 6.48
N LEU A 71 -7.11 -6.11 5.24
CA LEU A 71 -8.03 -6.64 4.21
C LEU A 71 -8.72 -7.95 4.63
N GLN A 72 -8.11 -8.73 5.53
CA GLN A 72 -8.72 -9.95 6.07
C GLN A 72 -9.72 -9.68 7.20
N LEU A 73 -9.67 -8.49 7.82
CA LEU A 73 -10.38 -8.17 9.04
C LEU A 73 -11.51 -7.16 8.85
N ILE A 74 -11.41 -6.29 7.85
CA ILE A 74 -12.39 -5.24 7.58
C ILE A 74 -12.73 -5.12 6.09
N PRO A 75 -13.84 -4.44 5.73
CA PRO A 75 -14.28 -4.28 4.35
C PRO A 75 -13.22 -3.66 3.42
N PHE A 76 -13.22 -4.10 2.16
CA PHE A 76 -12.25 -3.71 1.13
C PHE A 76 -12.24 -2.20 0.85
N GLY A 77 -13.45 -1.60 0.74
CA GLY A 77 -13.61 -0.16 0.54
C GLY A 77 -13.05 0.64 1.71
N LEU A 78 -13.35 0.23 2.94
CA LEU A 78 -12.89 0.90 4.17
C LEU A 78 -11.37 0.81 4.33
N THR A 79 -10.78 -0.37 4.15
CA THR A 79 -9.31 -0.55 4.17
C THR A 79 -8.64 0.37 3.16
N THR A 80 -9.16 0.40 1.92
CA THR A 80 -8.59 1.23 0.85
C THR A 80 -8.69 2.72 1.18
N ALA A 81 -9.84 3.18 1.67
CA ALA A 81 -10.04 4.59 2.03
C ALA A 81 -9.12 5.03 3.17
N LEU A 82 -9.00 4.22 4.23
CA LEU A 82 -8.09 4.50 5.35
C LEU A 82 -6.62 4.49 4.88
N ALA A 83 -6.20 3.57 4.03
CA ALA A 83 -4.86 3.55 3.49
C ALA A 83 -4.54 4.78 2.61
N GLN A 84 -5.53 5.35 1.92
CA GLN A 84 -5.34 6.59 1.13
C GLN A 84 -5.18 7.84 1.99
N SER A 85 -5.54 7.81 3.27
CA SER A 85 -5.24 8.90 4.22
C SER A 85 -3.72 9.12 4.41
N SER A 86 -2.88 8.24 3.84
CA SER A 86 -1.42 8.41 3.78
C SER A 86 -0.98 9.77 3.23
N ALA A 87 -1.75 10.42 2.37
CA ALA A 87 -1.46 11.77 1.87
C ALA A 87 -1.45 12.83 3.00
N ILE A 88 -2.27 12.66 4.03
CA ILE A 88 -2.31 13.49 5.23
C ILE A 88 -0.97 13.36 5.98
N PHE A 89 -0.55 12.12 6.20
CA PHE A 89 0.73 11.82 6.86
C PHE A 89 1.94 12.25 6.02
N VAL A 90 1.90 12.13 4.68
CA VAL A 90 2.94 12.69 3.80
C VAL A 90 3.08 14.20 4.03
N THR A 91 1.96 14.92 4.12
CA THR A 91 1.97 16.36 4.37
C THR A 91 2.57 16.69 5.73
N LEU A 92 2.21 15.95 6.78
CA LEU A 92 2.75 16.14 8.14
C LEU A 92 4.25 15.86 8.22
N LEU A 93 4.74 14.82 7.52
CA LEU A 93 6.13 14.38 7.60
C LEU A 93 7.07 15.11 6.62
N SER A 94 6.53 15.75 5.58
CA SER A 94 7.35 16.41 4.55
C SER A 94 8.29 17.51 5.08
N PRO A 95 7.96 18.32 6.10
CA PRO A 95 8.89 19.29 6.68
C PRO A 95 10.10 18.65 7.32
N TYR A 96 9.87 17.55 8.05
CA TYR A 96 10.93 16.86 8.79
C TYR A 96 11.87 16.07 7.86
N ILE A 97 11.33 15.48 6.78
CA ILE A 97 12.11 14.61 5.89
C ILE A 97 12.68 15.38 4.68
N LEU A 98 11.94 16.35 4.16
CA LEU A 98 12.28 17.12 2.96
C LEU A 98 12.62 18.59 3.24
N GLY A 99 12.46 19.08 4.50
CA GLY A 99 12.70 20.47 4.86
C GLY A 99 11.68 21.48 4.30
N GLU A 100 10.49 21.01 3.92
CA GLU A 100 9.44 21.86 3.32
C GLU A 100 8.67 22.64 4.41
N LYS A 101 8.37 23.93 4.20
CA LYS A 101 7.54 24.70 5.12
C LYS A 101 6.05 24.41 4.88
N ILE A 102 5.32 24.02 5.93
CA ILE A 102 3.86 23.83 5.88
C ILE A 102 3.17 25.17 6.14
N GLY A 103 2.34 25.62 5.19
CA GLY A 103 1.50 26.81 5.38
C GLY A 103 0.12 26.46 5.97
N LEU A 104 -0.63 27.48 6.44
CA LEU A 104 -1.94 27.32 7.09
C LEU A 104 -2.94 26.45 6.32
N ILE A 105 -3.01 26.59 4.98
CA ILE A 105 -3.93 25.78 4.16
C ILE A 105 -3.60 24.29 4.21
N ARG A 106 -2.32 23.90 4.31
CA ARG A 106 -1.94 22.48 4.49
C ARG A 106 -2.34 21.98 5.88
N TRP A 107 -2.18 22.80 6.91
CA TRP A 107 -2.61 22.47 8.26
C TRP A 107 -4.12 22.28 8.35
N SER A 108 -4.92 23.20 7.78
CA SER A 108 -6.38 23.06 7.77
C SER A 108 -6.83 21.78 7.03
N ALA A 109 -6.24 21.48 5.87
CA ALA A 109 -6.54 20.26 5.13
C ALA A 109 -6.18 19.01 5.94
N VAL A 110 -5.04 19.00 6.65
CA VAL A 110 -4.66 17.90 7.55
C VAL A 110 -5.71 17.68 8.64
N ILE A 111 -6.14 18.75 9.33
CA ILE A 111 -7.14 18.65 10.39
C ILE A 111 -8.47 18.12 9.85
N ILE A 112 -8.95 18.67 8.72
CA ILE A 112 -10.18 18.20 8.06
C ILE A 112 -10.05 16.72 7.67
N GLY A 113 -8.91 16.31 7.12
CA GLY A 113 -8.66 14.92 6.74
C GLY A 113 -8.64 13.97 7.95
N LEU A 114 -8.05 14.37 9.08
CA LEU A 114 -8.08 13.59 10.31
C LEU A 114 -9.49 13.43 10.88
N ILE A 115 -10.34 14.47 10.78
CA ILE A 115 -11.77 14.37 11.13
C ILE A 115 -12.47 13.34 10.23
N GLY A 116 -12.19 13.35 8.92
CA GLY A 116 -12.73 12.36 8.00
C GLY A 116 -12.30 10.92 8.35
N VAL A 117 -11.02 10.70 8.70
CA VAL A 117 -10.53 9.40 9.18
C VAL A 117 -11.24 8.99 10.48
N TYR A 118 -11.40 9.91 11.43
CA TYR A 118 -12.12 9.62 12.68
C TYR A 118 -13.58 9.21 12.44
N LEU A 119 -14.29 9.87 11.54
CA LEU A 119 -15.66 9.48 11.16
C LEU A 119 -15.68 8.08 10.50
N MET A 120 -14.71 7.76 9.65
CA MET A 120 -14.64 6.43 9.03
C MET A 120 -14.39 5.30 10.02
N LEU A 121 -13.67 5.57 11.10
CA LEU A 121 -13.41 4.60 12.16
C LEU A 121 -14.66 4.28 12.96
N ASP A 122 -15.66 5.16 12.97
CA ASP A 122 -16.90 5.04 13.71
C ASP A 122 -16.69 4.61 15.19
N PRO A 123 -15.91 5.40 15.96
CA PRO A 123 -15.47 4.97 17.29
C PRO A 123 -16.62 4.79 18.29
N ILE A 124 -17.74 5.49 18.09
CA ILE A 124 -18.92 5.37 18.96
C ILE A 124 -19.53 3.98 18.81
N SER A 125 -19.73 3.52 17.59
CA SER A 125 -20.26 2.18 17.31
C SER A 125 -19.30 1.08 17.74
N LEU A 126 -17.98 1.32 17.67
CA LEU A 126 -16.97 0.40 18.19
C LEU A 126 -17.00 0.28 19.72
N ILE A 127 -17.11 1.39 20.44
CA ILE A 127 -17.19 1.41 21.91
C ILE A 127 -18.47 0.71 22.39
N ASN A 128 -19.59 0.97 21.72
CA ASN A 128 -20.88 0.40 22.05
C ASN A 128 -21.06 -1.07 21.57
N ASN A 129 -20.05 -1.65 20.92
CA ASN A 129 -20.11 -2.99 20.30
C ASN A 129 -21.30 -3.18 19.35
N THR A 130 -21.75 -2.10 18.70
CA THR A 130 -22.86 -2.13 17.74
C THR A 130 -22.43 -2.48 16.31
N THR A 131 -21.13 -2.51 16.04
CA THR A 131 -20.55 -2.91 14.75
C THR A 131 -19.70 -4.16 14.90
N ASN A 132 -19.75 -5.03 13.88
CA ASN A 132 -18.88 -6.21 13.78
C ASN A 132 -17.50 -5.88 13.20
N LEU A 133 -17.06 -4.60 13.23
CA LEU A 133 -15.77 -4.19 12.69
C LEU A 133 -14.64 -4.52 13.67
N SER A 134 -13.59 -5.13 13.13
CA SER A 134 -12.38 -5.44 13.93
C SER A 134 -11.61 -4.15 14.23
N SER A 135 -11.48 -3.80 15.51
CA SER A 135 -10.64 -2.67 15.96
C SER A 135 -9.17 -2.85 15.56
N LEU A 136 -8.69 -4.10 15.59
CA LEU A 136 -7.36 -4.47 15.09
C LEU A 136 -7.23 -4.16 13.58
N GLY A 137 -8.23 -4.54 12.77
CA GLY A 137 -8.23 -4.27 11.33
C GLY A 137 -8.20 -2.77 11.01
N LEU A 138 -8.96 -1.98 11.75
CA LEU A 138 -8.99 -0.52 11.62
C LEU A 138 -7.64 0.12 12.01
N SER A 139 -7.05 -0.28 13.14
CA SER A 139 -5.75 0.23 13.58
C SER A 139 -4.64 -0.13 12.59
N LEU A 140 -4.62 -1.35 12.06
CA LEU A 140 -3.69 -1.76 11.02
C LEU A 140 -3.84 -0.92 9.74
N ALA A 141 -5.06 -0.59 9.32
CA ALA A 141 -5.29 0.26 8.15
C ALA A 141 -4.73 1.67 8.35
N VAL A 142 -4.97 2.30 9.50
CA VAL A 142 -4.44 3.64 9.81
C VAL A 142 -2.92 3.62 9.96
N CYS A 143 -2.35 2.64 10.67
CA CYS A 143 -0.90 2.48 10.77
C CYS A 143 -0.25 2.24 9.40
N SER A 144 -0.92 1.51 8.51
CA SER A 144 -0.45 1.32 7.14
C SER A 144 -0.38 2.61 6.35
N ALA A 145 -1.32 3.55 6.57
CA ALA A 145 -1.30 4.87 5.95
C ALA A 145 -0.07 5.68 6.40
N PHE A 146 0.28 5.62 7.68
CA PHE A 146 1.48 6.27 8.20
C PHE A 146 2.77 5.67 7.62
N THR A 147 2.92 4.34 7.66
CA THR A 147 4.10 3.66 7.11
C THR A 147 4.21 3.84 5.59
N HIS A 148 3.08 3.89 4.88
CA HIS A 148 3.04 4.21 3.46
C HIS A 148 3.47 5.65 3.16
N ALA A 149 3.17 6.61 4.05
CA ALA A 149 3.67 7.98 3.93
C ALA A 149 5.19 8.03 4.05
N CYS A 150 5.77 7.33 5.02
CA CYS A 150 7.23 7.19 5.14
C CYS A 150 7.84 6.59 3.87
N LEU A 151 7.24 5.50 3.36
CA LEU A 151 7.66 4.87 2.11
C LEU A 151 7.62 5.84 0.92
N ALA A 152 6.55 6.63 0.77
CA ALA A 152 6.39 7.59 -0.31
C ALA A 152 7.48 8.66 -0.29
N LEU A 153 7.82 9.20 0.89
CA LEU A 153 8.87 10.20 1.05
C LEU A 153 10.27 9.62 0.76
N ILE A 154 10.52 8.37 1.16
CA ILE A 154 11.75 7.66 0.85
C ILE A 154 11.86 7.39 -0.66
N LEU A 155 10.79 6.93 -1.31
CA LEU A 155 10.76 6.73 -2.77
C LEU A 155 11.01 8.02 -3.54
N ARG A 156 10.49 9.15 -3.05
CA ARG A 156 10.75 10.47 -3.63
C ARG A 156 12.25 10.85 -3.53
N LYS A 157 12.90 10.52 -2.41
CA LYS A 157 14.35 10.68 -2.24
C LYS A 157 15.14 9.76 -3.18
N LEU A 158 14.75 8.48 -3.25
CA LEU A 158 15.39 7.46 -4.08
C LEU A 158 15.25 7.74 -5.59
N GLY A 159 14.14 8.34 -6.01
CA GLY A 159 13.90 8.67 -7.42
C GLY A 159 14.99 9.56 -8.05
N LYS A 160 15.76 10.29 -7.23
CA LYS A 160 16.89 11.13 -7.66
C LYS A 160 18.22 10.38 -7.75
N SER A 161 18.41 9.32 -6.98
CA SER A 161 19.71 8.63 -6.81
C SER A 161 19.72 7.20 -7.35
N GLU A 162 18.55 6.55 -7.45
CA GLU A 162 18.44 5.14 -7.80
C GLU A 162 17.52 4.89 -8.98
N HIS A 163 17.78 3.79 -9.67
CA HIS A 163 16.89 3.35 -10.74
C HIS A 163 15.65 2.63 -10.18
N PRO A 164 14.43 2.95 -10.69
CA PRO A 164 13.18 2.36 -10.18
C PRO A 164 13.14 0.84 -10.21
N SER A 165 13.65 0.21 -11.29
CA SER A 165 13.67 -1.24 -11.42
C SER A 165 14.59 -1.91 -10.39
N THR A 166 15.76 -1.33 -10.12
CA THR A 166 16.71 -1.82 -9.12
C THR A 166 16.09 -1.77 -7.72
N THR A 167 15.47 -0.63 -7.34
CA THR A 167 14.85 -0.48 -6.03
C THR A 167 13.66 -1.42 -5.83
N ALA A 168 12.86 -1.67 -6.89
CA ALA A 168 11.77 -2.63 -6.85
C ALA A 168 12.27 -4.06 -6.69
N LEU A 169 13.29 -4.47 -7.47
CA LEU A 169 13.89 -5.80 -7.40
C LEU A 169 14.50 -6.09 -6.04
N ILE A 170 15.35 -5.19 -5.52
CA ILE A 170 16.02 -5.39 -4.23
C ILE A 170 15.01 -5.45 -3.08
N HIS A 171 13.96 -4.63 -3.11
CA HIS A 171 12.88 -4.75 -2.13
C HIS A 171 12.25 -6.14 -2.13
N ASN A 172 11.91 -6.67 -3.31
CA ASN A 172 11.31 -7.99 -3.40
C ASN A 172 12.26 -9.10 -2.95
N LEU A 173 13.56 -8.99 -3.27
CA LEU A 173 14.58 -9.94 -2.80
C LEU A 173 14.72 -9.94 -1.27
N ILE A 174 14.84 -8.75 -0.67
CA ILE A 174 14.96 -8.62 0.79
C ILE A 174 13.69 -9.15 1.47
N THR A 175 12.52 -8.75 0.97
CA THR A 175 11.24 -9.15 1.55
C THR A 175 11.01 -10.65 1.42
N SER A 176 11.33 -11.25 0.26
CA SER A 176 11.26 -12.69 0.07
C SER A 176 12.19 -13.44 1.03
N GLY A 177 13.41 -12.95 1.20
CA GLY A 177 14.36 -13.53 2.16
C GLY A 177 13.85 -13.51 3.60
N ILE A 178 13.26 -12.39 4.03
CA ILE A 178 12.65 -12.27 5.37
C ILE A 178 11.49 -13.26 5.53
N ILE A 179 10.62 -13.40 4.52
CA ILE A 179 9.47 -14.30 4.59
C ILE A 179 9.93 -15.76 4.58
N ILE A 180 10.90 -16.14 3.73
CA ILE A 180 11.46 -17.49 3.71
C ILE A 180 12.05 -17.83 5.08
N PHE A 181 12.85 -16.94 5.64
CA PHE A 181 13.44 -17.11 6.97
C PHE A 181 12.36 -17.30 8.05
N ALA A 182 11.30 -16.49 8.01
CA ALA A 182 10.18 -16.60 8.95
C ALA A 182 9.42 -17.94 8.78
N ILE A 183 9.19 -18.40 7.54
CA ILE A 183 8.55 -19.70 7.27
C ILE A 183 9.40 -20.86 7.80
N VAL A 184 10.71 -20.82 7.62
CA VAL A 184 11.63 -21.88 8.09
C VAL A 184 11.63 -21.98 9.61
N ILE A 185 11.56 -20.84 10.33
CA ILE A 185 11.61 -20.85 11.80
C ILE A 185 10.24 -21.12 12.43
N PHE A 186 9.17 -20.47 11.92
CA PHE A 186 7.86 -20.43 12.57
C PHE A 186 6.78 -21.25 11.83
N GLY A 187 7.09 -21.78 10.63
CA GLY A 187 6.12 -22.44 9.77
C GLY A 187 5.23 -21.46 8.99
N THR A 188 4.18 -21.96 8.32
CA THR A 188 3.30 -21.13 7.46
C THR A 188 2.11 -20.53 8.20
N LYS A 189 1.79 -21.05 9.39
CA LYS A 189 0.59 -20.68 10.16
C LYS A 189 0.84 -19.72 11.33
N PHE A 190 2.05 -19.17 11.43
CA PHE A 190 2.44 -18.34 12.58
C PHE A 190 1.75 -16.97 12.60
N TYR A 191 1.24 -16.48 11.46
CA TYR A 191 0.64 -15.17 11.36
C TYR A 191 -0.46 -15.09 10.30
N GLY A 192 -1.55 -14.37 10.63
CA GLY A 192 -2.68 -14.13 9.74
C GLY A 192 -3.72 -15.27 9.78
N LYS A 193 -4.70 -15.21 8.88
CA LYS A 193 -5.69 -16.28 8.73
C LYS A 193 -5.07 -17.51 8.13
N THR A 194 -5.38 -18.67 8.70
CA THR A 194 -5.06 -19.97 8.11
C THR A 194 -6.09 -20.30 7.03
N GLY A 195 -5.61 -20.77 5.88
CA GLY A 195 -6.45 -21.25 4.78
C GLY A 195 -6.59 -22.77 4.78
N THR A 196 -7.36 -23.25 3.80
CA THR A 196 -7.48 -24.68 3.52
C THR A 196 -6.16 -25.25 2.94
N TYR A 197 -5.46 -24.44 2.15
CA TYR A 197 -4.21 -24.79 1.50
C TYR A 197 -3.02 -24.08 2.15
N GLY A 198 -2.01 -24.86 2.50
CA GLY A 198 -0.71 -24.40 2.96
C GLY A 198 0.34 -24.39 1.84
N ILE A 199 1.57 -24.82 2.15
CA ILE A 199 2.69 -24.87 1.21
C ILE A 199 2.48 -25.85 0.06
N ASP A 200 1.66 -26.87 0.26
CA ASP A 200 1.25 -27.91 -0.70
C ASP A 200 0.65 -27.31 -1.98
N ILE A 201 -0.01 -26.16 -1.89
CA ILE A 201 -0.57 -25.44 -3.05
C ILE A 201 0.50 -25.05 -4.09
N LEU A 202 1.75 -24.88 -3.67
CA LEU A 202 2.85 -24.51 -4.57
C LEU A 202 3.32 -25.68 -5.44
N ILE A 203 2.92 -26.90 -5.10
CA ILE A 203 3.31 -28.13 -5.79
C ILE A 203 2.18 -28.66 -6.67
N THR A 204 0.92 -28.35 -6.32
CA THR A 204 -0.27 -28.82 -7.05
C THR A 204 -0.79 -27.73 -8.00
N PRO A 205 -0.62 -27.88 -9.33
CA PRO A 205 -1.14 -26.91 -10.28
C PRO A 205 -2.67 -26.93 -10.31
N ASN A 206 -3.27 -25.82 -9.87
CA ASN A 206 -4.72 -25.61 -9.89
C ASN A 206 -5.03 -24.11 -10.12
N LEU A 207 -6.31 -23.73 -10.14
CA LEU A 207 -6.74 -22.35 -10.34
C LEU A 207 -6.17 -21.41 -9.26
N ILE A 208 -6.06 -21.87 -8.01
CA ILE A 208 -5.51 -21.09 -6.90
C ILE A 208 -4.02 -20.83 -7.12
N PHE A 209 -3.24 -21.84 -7.52
CA PHE A 209 -1.82 -21.67 -7.86
C PHE A 209 -1.62 -20.67 -9.00
N THR A 210 -2.46 -20.73 -10.04
CA THR A 210 -2.45 -19.75 -11.13
C THR A 210 -2.71 -18.34 -10.62
N SER A 211 -3.66 -18.18 -9.69
CA SER A 211 -3.96 -16.88 -9.07
C SER A 211 -2.77 -16.34 -8.25
N LEU A 212 -2.00 -17.20 -7.59
CA LEU A 212 -0.77 -16.82 -6.87
C LEU A 212 0.34 -16.35 -7.83
N ILE A 213 0.48 -16.98 -9.00
CA ILE A 213 1.43 -16.53 -10.05
C ILE A 213 0.98 -15.16 -10.58
N ILE A 214 -0.30 -15.00 -10.92
CA ILE A 214 -0.85 -13.72 -11.38
C ILE A 214 -0.64 -12.63 -10.33
N LEU A 215 -0.81 -12.93 -9.05
CA LEU A 215 -0.53 -12.03 -7.94
C LEU A 215 0.93 -11.54 -7.95
N GLY A 216 1.89 -12.43 -8.22
CA GLY A 216 3.31 -12.09 -8.36
C GLY A 216 3.57 -11.18 -9.57
N ILE A 217 3.01 -11.52 -10.75
CA ILE A 217 3.17 -10.73 -11.98
C ILE A 217 2.60 -9.32 -11.80
N VAL A 218 1.34 -9.20 -11.41
CA VAL A 218 0.66 -7.92 -11.17
C VAL A 218 1.42 -7.13 -10.10
N GLY A 219 1.87 -7.83 -9.07
CA GLY A 219 2.66 -7.26 -8.02
C GLY A 219 3.99 -6.67 -8.49
N SER A 220 4.70 -7.32 -9.41
CA SER A 220 5.95 -6.83 -9.98
C SER A 220 5.73 -5.52 -10.75
N LEU A 221 4.69 -5.48 -11.59
CA LEU A 221 4.30 -4.28 -12.33
C LEU A 221 3.94 -3.13 -11.39
N VAL A 222 3.14 -3.37 -10.36
CA VAL A 222 2.75 -2.36 -9.37
C VAL A 222 3.99 -1.77 -8.67
N GLN A 223 4.94 -2.60 -8.24
CA GLN A 223 6.16 -2.15 -7.57
C GLN A 223 7.05 -1.31 -8.49
N TYR A 224 7.24 -1.76 -9.72
CA TYR A 224 8.03 -1.03 -10.70
C TYR A 224 7.37 0.31 -11.09
N LEU A 225 6.09 0.28 -11.47
CA LEU A 225 5.34 1.47 -11.87
C LEU A 225 5.22 2.49 -10.72
N MET A 226 5.08 2.01 -9.48
CA MET A 226 5.08 2.88 -8.30
C MET A 226 6.43 3.59 -8.15
N ALA A 227 7.55 2.87 -8.22
CA ALA A 227 8.87 3.49 -8.13
C ALA A 227 9.15 4.45 -9.31
N LEU A 228 8.68 4.08 -10.51
CA LEU A 228 8.80 4.91 -11.72
C LEU A 228 7.99 6.20 -11.62
N SER A 229 6.75 6.12 -11.10
CA SER A 229 5.87 7.28 -10.96
C SER A 229 6.47 8.33 -10.00
N TYR A 230 7.05 7.92 -8.88
CA TYR A 230 7.72 8.83 -7.94
C TYR A 230 9.02 9.44 -8.51
N LYS A 231 9.61 8.84 -9.55
CA LYS A 231 10.76 9.43 -10.26
C LYS A 231 10.34 10.58 -11.18
N TYR A 232 9.22 10.44 -11.88
CA TYR A 232 8.86 11.37 -12.98
C TYR A 232 7.74 12.35 -12.62
N THR A 233 6.95 12.06 -11.56
CA THR A 233 5.76 12.85 -11.24
C THR A 233 5.81 13.34 -9.80
N GLU A 234 5.33 14.54 -9.58
CA GLU A 234 5.16 15.11 -8.24
C GLU A 234 4.19 14.28 -7.40
N ALA A 235 4.50 14.11 -6.12
CA ALA A 235 3.70 13.30 -5.20
C ALA A 235 2.23 13.78 -5.12
N ALA A 236 1.99 15.08 -5.31
CA ALA A 236 0.66 15.67 -5.31
C ALA A 236 -0.23 15.16 -6.45
N ILE A 237 0.31 15.09 -7.69
CA ILE A 237 -0.44 14.58 -8.85
C ILE A 237 -0.72 13.08 -8.68
N LEU A 238 0.27 12.32 -8.18
CA LEU A 238 0.09 10.90 -7.90
C LEU A 238 -0.98 10.65 -6.83
N ALA A 239 -1.03 11.50 -5.80
CA ALA A 239 -2.08 11.43 -4.79
C ALA A 239 -3.48 11.57 -5.41
N THR A 240 -3.69 12.55 -6.30
CA THR A 240 -5.00 12.75 -6.96
C THR A 240 -5.47 11.50 -7.71
N VAL A 241 -4.59 10.88 -8.51
CA VAL A 241 -4.91 9.65 -9.24
C VAL A 241 -5.22 8.49 -8.30
N ARG A 242 -4.52 8.43 -7.17
CA ARG A 242 -4.73 7.36 -6.18
C ARG A 242 -6.09 7.43 -5.50
N TYR A 243 -6.73 8.59 -5.39
CA TYR A 243 -8.07 8.70 -4.77
C TYR A 243 -9.17 8.02 -5.58
N LEU A 244 -8.98 7.80 -6.88
CA LEU A 244 -9.87 6.95 -7.67
C LEU A 244 -9.94 5.51 -7.12
N ALA A 245 -8.95 5.10 -6.34
CA ALA A 245 -8.98 3.80 -5.70
C ALA A 245 -10.12 3.65 -4.67
N ILE A 246 -10.56 4.73 -4.01
CA ILE A 246 -11.61 4.66 -2.99
C ILE A 246 -12.96 4.28 -3.60
N PRO A 247 -13.54 5.03 -4.56
CA PRO A 247 -14.82 4.64 -5.14
C PRO A 247 -14.76 3.30 -5.88
N LEU A 248 -13.63 2.99 -6.55
CA LEU A 248 -13.45 1.70 -7.19
C LEU A 248 -13.40 0.54 -6.18
N ALA A 249 -12.70 0.71 -5.05
CA ALA A 249 -12.65 -0.31 -4.01
C ALA A 249 -14.02 -0.53 -3.35
N THR A 250 -14.76 0.54 -3.09
CA THR A 250 -16.12 0.44 -2.55
C THR A 250 -17.07 -0.27 -3.53
N PHE A 251 -16.99 0.07 -4.81
CA PHE A 251 -17.77 -0.57 -5.87
C PHE A 251 -17.46 -2.06 -6.01
N PHE A 252 -16.19 -2.44 -6.09
CA PHE A 252 -15.79 -3.86 -6.15
C PHE A 252 -16.07 -4.59 -4.84
N GLY A 253 -15.93 -3.93 -3.69
CA GLY A 253 -16.29 -4.48 -2.38
C GLY A 253 -17.77 -4.87 -2.32
N TYR A 254 -18.62 -4.01 -2.84
CA TYR A 254 -20.07 -4.28 -2.96
C TYR A 254 -20.37 -5.44 -3.91
N ILE A 255 -19.82 -5.42 -5.14
CA ILE A 255 -20.15 -6.45 -6.15
C ILE A 255 -19.59 -7.83 -5.77
N ILE A 256 -18.36 -7.90 -5.27
CA ILE A 256 -17.67 -9.20 -5.06
C ILE A 256 -17.96 -9.80 -3.69
N TRP A 257 -18.05 -8.97 -2.65
CA TRP A 257 -18.19 -9.43 -1.24
C TRP A 257 -19.47 -8.95 -0.56
N ASN A 258 -20.39 -8.28 -1.28
CA ASN A 258 -21.61 -7.66 -0.71
C ASN A 258 -21.36 -6.72 0.47
N GLU A 259 -20.22 -6.01 0.46
CA GLU A 259 -19.82 -5.08 1.51
C GLU A 259 -20.53 -3.72 1.32
N VAL A 260 -21.52 -3.43 2.16
CA VAL A 260 -22.25 -2.16 2.12
C VAL A 260 -21.59 -1.17 3.10
N PRO A 261 -21.05 -0.03 2.62
CA PRO A 261 -20.48 0.98 3.51
C PRO A 261 -21.57 1.69 4.31
N THR A 262 -21.29 2.02 5.58
CA THR A 262 -22.18 2.83 6.40
C THR A 262 -22.20 4.28 5.92
N SER A 263 -23.26 5.03 6.26
CA SER A 263 -23.36 6.46 5.93
C SER A 263 -22.18 7.26 6.51
N GLN A 264 -21.72 6.92 7.72
CA GLN A 264 -20.54 7.55 8.33
C GLN A 264 -19.27 7.28 7.55
N GLN A 265 -19.08 6.05 7.07
CA GLN A 265 -17.93 5.68 6.24
C GLN A 265 -17.91 6.42 4.91
N ILE A 266 -19.07 6.60 4.29
CA ILE A 266 -19.23 7.39 3.05
C ILE A 266 -18.88 8.86 3.32
N ILE A 267 -19.47 9.48 4.34
CA ILE A 267 -19.21 10.89 4.68
C ILE A 267 -17.73 11.09 5.03
N GLY A 268 -17.18 10.25 5.90
CA GLY A 268 -15.76 10.31 6.27
C GLY A 268 -14.84 10.16 5.07
N GLY A 269 -15.14 9.21 4.17
CA GLY A 269 -14.40 9.00 2.92
C GLY A 269 -14.42 10.21 1.99
N LEU A 270 -15.58 10.87 1.83
CA LEU A 270 -15.72 12.11 1.06
C LEU A 270 -14.91 13.25 1.66
N ILE A 271 -14.88 13.38 2.99
CA ILE A 271 -14.08 14.39 3.70
C ILE A 271 -12.58 14.12 3.47
N VAL A 272 -12.13 12.85 3.57
CA VAL A 272 -10.73 12.47 3.28
C VAL A 272 -10.37 12.83 1.84
N ILE A 273 -11.20 12.46 0.86
CA ILE A 273 -10.96 12.80 -0.56
C ILE A 273 -10.88 14.33 -0.72
N GLY A 274 -11.82 15.08 -0.17
CA GLY A 274 -11.85 16.55 -0.24
C GLY A 274 -10.60 17.20 0.35
N SER A 275 -10.17 16.75 1.55
CA SER A 275 -8.96 17.27 2.21
C SER A 275 -7.70 17.00 1.37
N CYS A 276 -7.61 15.82 0.80
CA CYS A 276 -6.49 15.41 -0.03
C CYS A 276 -6.46 16.16 -1.37
N LEU A 277 -7.62 16.43 -1.98
CA LEU A 277 -7.71 17.28 -3.17
C LEU A 277 -7.25 18.70 -2.87
N LEU A 278 -7.61 19.28 -1.72
CA LEU A 278 -7.13 20.61 -1.29
C LEU A 278 -5.60 20.66 -1.21
N ILE A 279 -4.97 19.64 -0.61
CA ILE A 279 -3.50 19.53 -0.55
C ILE A 279 -2.92 19.50 -1.96
N THR A 280 -3.48 18.66 -2.83
CA THR A 280 -3.01 18.46 -4.20
C THR A 280 -3.13 19.73 -5.06
N PHE A 281 -4.29 20.39 -5.05
CA PHE A 281 -4.51 21.64 -5.79
C PHE A 281 -3.49 22.71 -5.41
N ARG A 282 -3.19 22.82 -4.13
CA ARG A 282 -2.20 23.76 -3.65
C ARG A 282 -0.80 23.44 -4.12
N GLU A 283 -0.38 22.16 -4.10
CA GLU A 283 0.94 21.76 -4.59
C GLU A 283 1.10 22.10 -6.09
N ILE A 284 0.10 21.78 -6.90
CA ILE A 284 0.11 22.10 -8.33
C ILE A 284 0.22 23.62 -8.54
N ARG A 285 -0.51 24.42 -7.75
CA ARG A 285 -0.47 25.88 -7.85
C ARG A 285 0.89 26.45 -7.46
N LYS A 286 1.53 25.89 -6.42
CA LYS A 286 2.86 26.31 -5.97
C LYS A 286 3.94 26.01 -7.04
N THR A 287 3.88 24.84 -7.65
CA THR A 287 4.83 24.44 -8.70
C THR A 287 4.70 25.33 -9.93
N LYS A 288 3.47 25.69 -10.35
CA LYS A 288 3.26 26.62 -11.46
C LYS A 288 3.80 28.04 -11.19
N LEU A 289 3.80 28.49 -9.94
CA LEU A 289 4.33 29.79 -9.53
C LEU A 289 5.87 29.80 -9.43
N SER A 290 6.49 28.66 -9.18
CA SER A 290 7.96 28.53 -9.11
C SER A 290 8.63 28.38 -10.48
N VAL A 291 7.87 28.11 -11.54
CA VAL A 291 8.34 27.95 -12.94
C VAL A 291 8.19 29.26 -13.74
N LYS A 292 7.46 30.25 -13.20
CA LYS A 292 7.44 31.63 -13.68
C LYS A 292 8.47 32.49 -12.95
#